data_737206d8f5926536336fafc5d22bd731
#
_entry.id   737206d8f5926536336fafc5d22bd731
#
_cell.length_a   1.000
_cell.length_b   1.000
_cell.length_c   1.000
_cell.angle_alpha   90.00
_cell.angle_beta   90.00
_cell.angle_gamma   90.00
#
_symmetry.space_group_name_H-M   'P 1'
#
loop_
_entity.id
_entity.type
_entity.pdbx_description
1 polymer ?
#
loop_
_entity_poly.entity_id
_entity_poly.type
_entity_poly.pdbx_seq_one_letter_code
_entity_poly.pdbx_strand_id
1 'polypeptide(L)'
;KVQTSASILYLIYIGLTALEAVLLKLGGMTLFDSLNYAMSTAATGGFGVYNEGIGVYNSDFINIVVTVFMFLFGLNFNVYFLLLAGKPKEILKKSEIKVYFLLIFISILTIGFFVREYYDNIKDCVVNTAFTVGAFMTSTGFALTDFDVWPLYPKVILTLLMIIGACAGSTCGSMKISRVIILIKASYANLRRLVSPRSIKSIKMDGKRIESETIADVNAFVTIYILIMIVSVILVSLDGQSIT
;
A
#
# COMPACT_ATOMS: atom_id res chain seq x y z
N LYS A 1 7.32 -29.06 1.58
CA LYS A 1 7.84 -27.78 1.04
C LYS A 1 6.84 -26.62 1.14
N VAL A 2 5.59 -26.78 0.71
CA VAL A 2 4.56 -25.72 0.79
C VAL A 2 4.25 -25.36 2.25
N GLN A 3 4.03 -26.36 3.10
CA GLN A 3 3.76 -26.17 4.52
C GLN A 3 4.88 -25.43 5.26
N THR A 4 6.13 -25.77 4.98
CA THR A 4 7.31 -25.08 5.58
C THR A 4 7.38 -23.62 5.16
N SER A 5 7.11 -23.31 3.90
CA SER A 5 7.10 -21.93 3.41
C SER A 5 5.97 -21.11 4.05
N ALA A 6 4.78 -21.70 4.17
CA ALA A 6 3.65 -21.05 4.83
C ALA A 6 3.95 -20.74 6.31
N SER A 7 4.53 -21.71 7.04
CA SER A 7 4.89 -21.51 8.46
C SER A 7 5.89 -20.37 8.65
N ILE A 8 6.89 -20.25 7.75
CA ILE A 8 7.87 -19.15 7.82
C ILE A 8 7.20 -17.81 7.59
N LEU A 9 6.27 -17.73 6.63
CA LEU A 9 5.52 -16.48 6.37
C LEU A 9 4.67 -16.08 7.57
N TYR A 10 3.99 -17.04 8.24
CA TYR A 10 3.25 -16.77 9.46
C TYR A 10 4.14 -16.27 10.60
N LEU A 11 5.31 -16.88 10.78
CA LEU A 11 6.26 -16.44 11.82
C LEU A 11 6.77 -15.02 11.57
N ILE A 12 7.03 -14.67 10.30
CA ILE A 12 7.42 -13.30 9.92
C ILE A 12 6.30 -12.32 10.26
N TYR A 13 5.06 -12.65 9.88
CA TYR A 13 3.89 -11.83 10.16
C TYR A 13 3.72 -11.58 11.66
N ILE A 14 3.71 -12.65 12.46
CA ILE A 14 3.59 -12.58 13.93
C ILE A 14 4.76 -11.79 14.53
N GLY A 15 5.98 -12.04 14.05
CA GLY A 15 7.18 -11.35 14.54
C GLY A 15 7.15 -9.85 14.29
N LEU A 16 6.73 -9.41 13.09
CA LEU A 16 6.57 -8.01 12.78
C LEU A 16 5.47 -7.36 13.63
N THR A 17 4.32 -8.02 13.77
CA THR A 17 3.22 -7.52 14.60
C THR A 17 3.63 -7.38 16.07
N ALA A 18 4.33 -8.37 16.61
CA ALA A 18 4.86 -8.32 17.98
C ALA A 18 5.89 -7.19 18.15
N LEU A 19 6.78 -7.01 17.17
CA LEU A 19 7.76 -5.94 17.19
C LEU A 19 7.09 -4.57 17.20
N GLU A 20 6.06 -4.37 16.35
CA GLU A 20 5.28 -3.13 16.33
C GLU A 20 4.60 -2.89 17.69
N ALA A 21 3.93 -3.91 18.26
CA ALA A 21 3.26 -3.78 19.56
C ALA A 21 4.25 -3.37 20.66
N VAL A 22 5.46 -3.95 20.68
CA VAL A 22 6.52 -3.57 21.63
C VAL A 22 6.94 -2.11 21.44
N LEU A 23 7.17 -1.68 20.20
CA LEU A 23 7.57 -0.30 19.92
C LEU A 23 6.47 0.70 20.29
N LEU A 24 5.21 0.40 19.99
CA LEU A 24 4.08 1.24 20.40
C LEU A 24 3.93 1.31 21.92
N LYS A 25 4.15 0.20 22.63
CA LYS A 25 4.19 0.17 24.09
C LYS A 25 5.31 1.04 24.65
N LEU A 26 6.50 0.99 24.07
CA LEU A 26 7.64 1.84 24.42
C LEU A 26 7.36 3.33 24.11
N GLY A 27 6.54 3.60 23.11
CA GLY A 27 6.07 4.93 22.73
C GLY A 27 5.05 5.55 23.70
N GLY A 28 4.62 4.80 24.74
CA GLY A 28 3.72 5.29 25.79
C GLY A 28 2.27 4.80 25.68
N MET A 29 1.95 3.94 24.71
CA MET A 29 0.62 3.32 24.64
C MET A 29 0.38 2.34 25.79
N THR A 30 -0.89 2.09 26.17
CA THR A 30 -1.24 0.97 27.05
C THR A 30 -0.93 -0.36 26.34
N LEU A 31 -0.82 -1.46 27.07
CA LEU A 31 -0.60 -2.76 26.45
C LEU A 31 -1.77 -3.15 25.54
N PHE A 32 -2.99 -2.84 25.97
CA PHE A 32 -4.20 -3.11 25.21
C PHE A 32 -4.19 -2.34 23.89
N ASP A 33 -3.91 -1.03 23.92
CA ASP A 33 -3.90 -0.19 22.73
C ASP A 33 -2.78 -0.61 21.76
N SER A 34 -1.56 -0.84 22.29
CA SER A 34 -0.42 -1.25 21.46
C SER A 34 -0.68 -2.55 20.70
N LEU A 35 -1.36 -3.52 21.33
CA LEU A 35 -1.75 -4.77 20.67
C LEU A 35 -2.84 -4.53 19.62
N ASN A 36 -3.88 -3.74 19.95
CA ASN A 36 -4.96 -3.44 19.00
C ASN A 36 -4.43 -2.69 17.77
N TYR A 37 -3.64 -1.63 17.96
CA TYR A 37 -3.08 -0.87 16.85
C TYR A 37 -2.11 -1.72 16.01
N ALA A 38 -1.24 -2.53 16.63
CA ALA A 38 -0.34 -3.41 15.90
C ALA A 38 -1.09 -4.47 15.07
N MET A 39 -2.13 -5.09 15.64
CA MET A 39 -2.97 -6.04 14.88
C MET A 39 -3.74 -5.35 13.76
N SER A 40 -4.26 -4.14 13.99
CA SER A 40 -4.96 -3.35 13.00
C SER A 40 -4.05 -2.90 11.86
N THR A 41 -2.80 -2.48 12.17
CA THR A 41 -1.79 -2.16 11.16
C THR A 41 -1.42 -3.39 10.34
N ALA A 42 -1.14 -4.50 11.01
CA ALA A 42 -0.75 -5.75 10.36
C ALA A 42 -1.83 -6.33 9.45
N ALA A 43 -3.09 -6.25 9.88
CA ALA A 43 -4.25 -6.66 9.09
C ALA A 43 -4.70 -5.59 8.06
N THR A 44 -4.06 -4.42 8.07
CA THR A 44 -4.49 -3.26 7.27
C THR A 44 -5.97 -2.91 7.48
N GLY A 45 -6.39 -2.92 8.77
CA GLY A 45 -7.80 -2.74 9.16
C GLY A 45 -8.18 -1.28 9.42
N GLY A 46 -7.25 -0.45 9.91
CA GLY A 46 -7.47 0.97 10.17
C GLY A 46 -8.34 1.29 11.38
N PHE A 47 -8.71 0.27 12.16
CA PHE A 47 -9.53 0.47 13.35
C PHE A 47 -8.65 0.78 14.56
N GLY A 48 -9.00 1.84 15.27
CA GLY A 48 -8.37 2.22 16.52
C GLY A 48 -9.31 2.00 17.71
N VAL A 49 -8.76 2.18 18.93
CA VAL A 49 -9.52 2.09 20.18
C VAL A 49 -10.33 3.38 20.43
N TYR A 50 -9.88 4.50 19.88
CA TYR A 50 -10.47 5.83 20.05
C TYR A 50 -11.07 6.35 18.75
N ASN A 51 -12.20 7.05 18.85
CA ASN A 51 -12.87 7.67 17.69
C ASN A 51 -12.01 8.73 17.00
N GLU A 52 -11.15 9.40 17.75
CA GLU A 52 -10.21 10.42 17.25
C GLU A 52 -8.97 9.79 16.58
N GLY A 53 -8.93 8.43 16.49
CA GLY A 53 -7.85 7.69 15.87
C GLY A 53 -6.56 7.70 16.67
N ILE A 54 -5.44 7.52 15.97
CA ILE A 54 -4.10 7.43 16.58
C ILE A 54 -3.57 8.79 17.05
N GLY A 55 -4.15 9.89 16.54
CA GLY A 55 -3.79 11.27 16.90
C GLY A 55 -3.91 11.60 18.38
N VAL A 56 -4.74 10.87 19.15
CA VAL A 56 -4.91 11.02 20.60
C VAL A 56 -3.57 10.99 21.36
N TYR A 57 -2.62 10.19 20.90
CA TYR A 57 -1.33 10.04 21.58
C TYR A 57 -0.40 11.24 21.38
N ASN A 58 -0.65 12.09 20.40
CA ASN A 58 0.13 13.29 20.05
C ASN A 58 1.66 13.02 20.11
N SER A 59 2.09 11.90 19.55
CA SER A 59 3.46 11.40 19.61
C SER A 59 4.01 11.11 18.20
N ASP A 60 4.99 11.90 17.77
CA ASP A 60 5.68 11.68 16.51
C ASP A 60 6.30 10.27 16.42
N PHE A 61 6.81 9.76 17.55
CA PHE A 61 7.39 8.42 17.59
C PHE A 61 6.36 7.35 17.21
N ILE A 62 5.16 7.41 17.81
CA ILE A 62 4.06 6.49 17.51
C ILE A 62 3.66 6.61 16.04
N ASN A 63 3.48 7.84 15.55
CA ASN A 63 3.09 8.10 14.16
C ASN A 63 4.11 7.55 13.16
N ILE A 64 5.41 7.74 13.42
CA ILE A 64 6.49 7.21 12.58
C ILE A 64 6.52 5.68 12.64
N VAL A 65 6.40 5.07 13.82
CA VAL A 65 6.37 3.61 13.96
C VAL A 65 5.24 3.02 13.13
N VAL A 66 4.01 3.50 13.30
CA VAL A 66 2.87 3.00 12.53
C VAL A 66 3.06 3.22 11.04
N THR A 67 3.57 4.39 10.62
CA THR A 67 3.86 4.67 9.20
C THR A 67 4.85 3.66 8.62
N VAL A 68 5.93 3.40 9.31
CA VAL A 68 6.95 2.44 8.87
C VAL A 68 6.37 1.03 8.78
N PHE A 69 5.58 0.61 9.78
CA PHE A 69 4.96 -0.71 9.76
C PHE A 69 3.86 -0.85 8.71
N MET A 70 3.06 0.18 8.43
CA MET A 70 2.16 0.20 7.27
C MET A 70 2.93 -0.09 5.97
N PHE A 71 4.07 0.59 5.74
CA PHE A 71 4.89 0.32 4.57
C PHE A 71 5.50 -1.08 4.58
N LEU A 72 5.93 -1.59 5.74
CA LEU A 72 6.45 -2.95 5.85
C LEU A 72 5.36 -3.99 5.54
N PHE A 73 4.17 -3.90 6.10
CA PHE A 73 3.06 -4.81 5.79
C PHE A 73 2.56 -4.66 4.34
N GLY A 74 2.82 -3.53 3.70
CA GLY A 74 2.59 -3.31 2.26
C GLY A 74 3.57 -4.04 1.34
N LEU A 75 4.70 -4.54 1.84
CA LEU A 75 5.64 -5.30 1.05
C LEU A 75 5.20 -6.76 0.86
N ASN A 76 5.66 -7.36 -0.24
CA ASN A 76 5.49 -8.79 -0.47
C ASN A 76 6.25 -9.60 0.58
N PHE A 77 5.58 -10.49 1.32
CA PHE A 77 6.21 -11.28 2.37
C PHE A 77 7.37 -12.16 1.90
N ASN A 78 7.43 -12.53 0.61
CA ASN A 78 8.60 -13.19 0.04
C ASN A 78 9.89 -12.35 0.11
N VAL A 79 9.78 -11.03 0.27
CA VAL A 79 10.94 -10.15 0.45
C VAL A 79 11.63 -10.48 1.76
N TYR A 80 10.86 -10.64 2.83
CA TYR A 80 11.39 -11.01 4.15
C TYR A 80 12.04 -12.39 4.13
N PHE A 81 11.43 -13.34 3.44
CA PHE A 81 12.03 -14.66 3.24
C PHE A 81 13.39 -14.58 2.51
N LEU A 82 13.50 -13.75 1.47
CA LEU A 82 14.76 -13.54 0.75
C LEU A 82 15.81 -12.82 1.63
N LEU A 83 15.38 -11.90 2.50
CA LEU A 83 16.27 -11.25 3.48
C LEU A 83 16.84 -12.29 4.46
N LEU A 84 16.00 -13.13 5.04
CA LEU A 84 16.40 -14.20 5.96
C LEU A 84 17.29 -15.25 5.27
N ALA A 85 17.06 -15.49 3.97
CA ALA A 85 17.87 -16.39 3.16
C ALA A 85 19.22 -15.77 2.71
N GLY A 86 19.55 -14.54 3.12
CA GLY A 86 20.81 -13.86 2.79
C GLY A 86 20.92 -13.41 1.33
N LYS A 87 19.79 -13.19 0.63
CA LYS A 87 19.76 -12.83 -0.80
C LYS A 87 19.20 -11.41 -1.07
N PRO A 88 19.70 -10.34 -0.44
CA PRO A 88 19.11 -8.99 -0.60
C PRO A 88 19.21 -8.46 -2.04
N LYS A 89 20.22 -8.89 -2.81
CA LYS A 89 20.39 -8.46 -4.21
C LYS A 89 19.25 -8.92 -5.12
N GLU A 90 18.56 -10.02 -4.78
CA GLU A 90 17.40 -10.51 -5.54
C GLU A 90 16.16 -9.62 -5.32
N ILE A 91 16.06 -9.00 -4.16
CA ILE A 91 14.97 -8.07 -3.82
C ILE A 91 15.03 -6.83 -4.71
N LEU A 92 16.22 -6.24 -4.85
CA LEU A 92 16.44 -5.04 -5.66
C LEU A 92 16.21 -5.26 -7.16
N LYS A 93 16.17 -6.51 -7.63
CA LYS A 93 15.85 -6.83 -9.02
C LYS A 93 14.35 -6.86 -9.31
N LYS A 94 13.50 -6.97 -8.27
CA LYS A 94 12.04 -7.03 -8.45
C LYS A 94 11.48 -5.67 -8.84
N SER A 95 10.83 -5.62 -10.01
CA SER A 95 10.22 -4.41 -10.55
C SER A 95 9.13 -3.86 -9.64
N GLU A 96 8.34 -4.73 -9.02
CA GLU A 96 7.25 -4.37 -8.10
C GLU A 96 7.75 -3.54 -6.92
N ILE A 97 8.85 -3.97 -6.28
CA ILE A 97 9.42 -3.28 -5.12
C ILE A 97 9.94 -1.90 -5.49
N LYS A 98 10.59 -1.78 -6.66
CA LYS A 98 11.08 -0.49 -7.15
C LYS A 98 9.92 0.48 -7.39
N VAL A 99 8.85 0.01 -8.03
CA VAL A 99 7.67 0.83 -8.30
C VAL A 99 6.97 1.21 -7.00
N TYR A 100 6.89 0.28 -6.03
CA TYR A 100 6.31 0.54 -4.71
C TYR A 100 7.00 1.71 -4.01
N PHE A 101 8.32 1.64 -3.81
CA PHE A 101 9.06 2.72 -3.15
C PHE A 101 9.09 4.02 -3.97
N LEU A 102 9.12 3.92 -5.30
CA LEU A 102 9.03 5.08 -6.17
C LEU A 102 7.70 5.82 -6.02
N LEU A 103 6.57 5.08 -6.00
CA LEU A 103 5.25 5.66 -5.80
C LEU A 103 5.14 6.32 -4.43
N ILE A 104 5.59 5.67 -3.35
CA ILE A 104 5.61 6.26 -2.00
C ILE A 104 6.39 7.57 -2.03
N PHE A 105 7.63 7.54 -2.54
CA PHE A 105 8.51 8.69 -2.51
C PHE A 105 7.95 9.87 -3.31
N ILE A 106 7.49 9.62 -4.55
CA ILE A 106 6.89 10.66 -5.39
C ILE A 106 5.62 11.23 -4.74
N SER A 107 4.77 10.37 -4.16
CA SER A 107 3.54 10.83 -3.53
C SER A 107 3.81 11.67 -2.29
N ILE A 108 4.74 11.28 -1.43
CA ILE A 108 5.13 12.08 -0.26
C ILE A 108 5.68 13.43 -0.70
N LEU A 109 6.55 13.47 -1.72
CA LEU A 109 7.11 14.74 -2.20
C LEU A 109 6.05 15.65 -2.81
N THR A 110 5.22 15.11 -3.71
CA THR A 110 4.21 15.92 -4.41
C THR A 110 3.11 16.39 -3.48
N ILE A 111 2.55 15.50 -2.66
CA ILE A 111 1.52 15.87 -1.68
C ILE A 111 2.10 16.85 -0.66
N GLY A 112 3.28 16.54 -0.09
CA GLY A 112 3.95 17.42 0.88
C GLY A 112 4.21 18.83 0.35
N PHE A 113 4.55 18.96 -0.94
CA PHE A 113 4.71 20.27 -1.58
C PHE A 113 3.38 21.07 -1.58
N PHE A 114 2.25 20.42 -1.90
CA PHE A 114 0.96 21.10 -1.95
C PHE A 114 0.32 21.37 -0.59
N VAL A 115 0.64 20.56 0.44
CA VAL A 115 0.08 20.72 1.79
C VAL A 115 1.02 21.44 2.75
N ARG A 116 2.19 21.90 2.28
CA ARG A 116 3.20 22.55 3.13
C ARG A 116 2.65 23.73 3.93
N GLU A 117 1.76 24.51 3.34
CA GLU A 117 1.18 25.71 3.95
C GLU A 117 0.21 25.42 5.11
N TYR A 118 -0.26 24.17 5.22
CA TYR A 118 -1.15 23.72 6.30
C TYR A 118 -0.41 23.31 7.57
N TYR A 119 0.93 23.35 7.57
CA TYR A 119 1.77 22.90 8.68
C TYR A 119 2.79 23.98 9.06
N ASP A 120 2.97 24.22 10.34
CA ASP A 120 3.95 25.18 10.84
C ASP A 120 5.40 24.71 10.58
N ASN A 121 5.65 23.40 10.73
CA ASN A 121 6.95 22.80 10.59
C ASN A 121 7.04 21.83 9.41
N ILE A 122 8.21 21.78 8.76
CA ILE A 122 8.48 20.81 7.69
C ILE A 122 8.41 19.37 8.21
N LYS A 123 8.85 19.13 9.44
CA LYS A 123 8.82 17.81 10.07
C LYS A 123 7.38 17.29 10.17
N ASP A 124 6.46 18.12 10.69
CA ASP A 124 5.06 17.77 10.86
C ASP A 124 4.39 17.51 9.49
N CYS A 125 4.68 18.36 8.51
CA CYS A 125 4.23 18.16 7.14
C CYS A 125 4.68 16.79 6.58
N VAL A 126 5.96 16.42 6.73
CA VAL A 126 6.51 15.15 6.21
C VAL A 126 5.92 13.96 6.95
N VAL A 127 5.82 14.00 8.28
CA VAL A 127 5.27 12.91 9.10
C VAL A 127 3.81 12.66 8.74
N ASN A 128 2.98 13.71 8.72
CA ASN A 128 1.55 13.60 8.41
C ASN A 128 1.32 13.15 6.97
N THR A 129 2.08 13.69 6.01
CA THR A 129 1.97 13.28 4.59
C THR A 129 2.40 11.82 4.41
N ALA A 130 3.52 11.40 5.01
CA ALA A 130 3.98 10.03 4.92
C ALA A 130 3.00 9.05 5.56
N PHE A 131 2.42 9.41 6.70
CA PHE A 131 1.39 8.63 7.37
C PHE A 131 0.15 8.46 6.49
N THR A 132 -0.37 9.56 5.94
CA THR A 132 -1.56 9.55 5.08
C THR A 132 -1.30 8.76 3.80
N VAL A 133 -0.14 8.96 3.14
CA VAL A 133 0.26 8.15 1.97
C VAL A 133 0.33 6.66 2.34
N GLY A 134 0.89 6.32 3.50
CA GLY A 134 0.92 4.96 4.01
C GLY A 134 -0.48 4.38 4.19
N ALA A 135 -1.35 5.10 4.90
CA ALA A 135 -2.72 4.67 5.18
C ALA A 135 -3.54 4.38 3.90
N PHE A 136 -3.42 5.25 2.89
CA PHE A 136 -4.14 5.09 1.62
C PHE A 136 -3.53 4.02 0.74
N MET A 137 -2.20 4.00 0.56
CA MET A 137 -1.54 3.05 -0.33
C MET A 137 -1.63 1.61 0.16
N THR A 138 -1.60 1.40 1.47
CA THR A 138 -1.74 0.07 2.06
C THR A 138 -3.20 -0.30 2.35
N SER A 139 -4.13 0.61 2.08
CA SER A 139 -5.56 0.46 2.40
C SER A 139 -5.79 0.19 3.88
N THR A 140 -4.91 0.69 4.76
CA THR A 140 -5.07 0.55 6.21
C THR A 140 -6.17 1.49 6.71
N GLY A 141 -6.22 2.74 6.21
CA GLY A 141 -7.32 3.66 6.53
C GLY A 141 -7.21 4.36 7.88
N PHE A 142 -6.04 4.36 8.54
CA PHE A 142 -5.83 5.19 9.72
C PHE A 142 -5.86 6.67 9.33
N ALA A 143 -6.53 7.49 10.14
CA ALA A 143 -6.52 8.94 10.04
C ALA A 143 -5.66 9.54 11.16
N LEU A 144 -4.74 10.44 10.81
CA LEU A 144 -3.95 11.23 11.74
C LEU A 144 -4.34 12.70 11.67
N THR A 145 -4.68 13.18 10.48
CA THR A 145 -5.11 14.55 10.19
C THR A 145 -6.35 14.54 9.33
N ASP A 146 -7.12 15.60 9.43
CA ASP A 146 -8.23 15.85 8.53
C ASP A 146 -7.69 16.26 7.15
N PHE A 147 -7.65 15.30 6.22
CA PHE A 147 -7.22 15.54 4.83
C PHE A 147 -8.31 16.19 3.96
N ASP A 148 -9.53 16.37 4.49
CA ASP A 148 -10.62 17.03 3.75
C ASP A 148 -10.35 18.52 3.54
N VAL A 149 -9.54 19.12 4.41
CA VAL A 149 -9.07 20.50 4.24
C VAL A 149 -7.99 20.65 3.16
N TRP A 150 -7.39 19.55 2.70
CA TRP A 150 -6.32 19.59 1.71
C TRP A 150 -6.84 19.95 0.31
N PRO A 151 -5.99 20.51 -0.56
CA PRO A 151 -6.35 20.79 -1.95
C PRO A 151 -6.81 19.55 -2.71
N LEU A 152 -7.51 19.74 -3.82
CA LEU A 152 -8.02 18.64 -4.65
C LEU A 152 -6.93 17.72 -5.17
N TYR A 153 -5.77 18.26 -5.57
CA TYR A 153 -4.68 17.46 -6.14
C TYR A 153 -4.17 16.35 -5.20
N PRO A 154 -3.81 16.61 -3.91
CA PRO A 154 -3.50 15.56 -2.94
C PRO A 154 -4.58 14.48 -2.83
N LYS A 155 -5.85 14.87 -2.75
CA LYS A 155 -6.99 13.92 -2.64
C LYS A 155 -7.07 12.99 -3.84
N VAL A 156 -6.87 13.50 -5.06
CA VAL A 156 -6.84 12.68 -6.27
C VAL A 156 -5.67 11.69 -6.24
N ILE A 157 -4.48 12.12 -5.82
CA ILE A 157 -3.32 11.22 -5.71
C ILE A 157 -3.59 10.12 -4.67
N LEU A 158 -4.15 10.47 -3.48
CA LEU A 158 -4.50 9.50 -2.45
C LEU A 158 -5.51 8.47 -2.96
N THR A 159 -6.54 8.91 -3.68
CA THR A 159 -7.54 8.01 -4.31
C THR A 159 -6.89 7.06 -5.31
N LEU A 160 -5.98 7.56 -6.16
CA LEU A 160 -5.24 6.71 -7.10
C LEU A 160 -4.35 5.70 -6.37
N LEU A 161 -3.67 6.10 -5.30
CA LEU A 161 -2.87 5.18 -4.48
C LEU A 161 -3.74 4.09 -3.84
N MET A 162 -4.92 4.43 -3.34
CA MET A 162 -5.87 3.48 -2.76
C MET A 162 -6.33 2.44 -3.80
N ILE A 163 -6.56 2.84 -5.05
CA ILE A 163 -6.94 1.94 -6.15
C ILE A 163 -5.78 1.03 -6.56
N ILE A 164 -4.58 1.58 -6.73
CA ILE A 164 -3.37 0.85 -7.11
C ILE A 164 -2.97 -0.13 -6.00
N GLY A 165 -2.91 0.36 -4.78
CA GLY A 165 -2.53 -0.40 -3.59
C GLY A 165 -1.05 -0.74 -3.50
N ALA A 166 -0.75 -1.73 -2.66
CA ALA A 166 0.61 -2.16 -2.34
C ALA A 166 1.06 -3.40 -3.14
N CYS A 167 2.11 -4.08 -2.69
CA CYS A 167 2.67 -5.25 -3.37
C CYS A 167 1.76 -6.49 -3.32
N ALA A 168 1.83 -7.32 -4.33
CA ALA A 168 1.20 -8.64 -4.32
C ALA A 168 1.83 -9.53 -3.23
N GLY A 169 1.00 -10.33 -2.55
CA GLY A 169 1.45 -11.15 -1.41
C GLY A 169 1.79 -10.32 -0.17
N SER A 170 1.20 -9.13 -0.03
CA SER A 170 1.09 -8.35 1.20
C SER A 170 -0.31 -8.52 1.81
N THR A 171 -0.50 -8.05 3.03
CA THR A 171 -1.82 -8.06 3.71
C THR A 171 -2.81 -7.04 3.12
N CYS A 172 -2.30 -6.04 2.40
CA CYS A 172 -3.09 -4.93 1.87
C CYS A 172 -4.17 -5.37 0.87
N GLY A 173 -5.24 -4.60 0.77
CA GLY A 173 -6.28 -4.71 -0.26
C GLY A 173 -5.84 -4.23 -1.65
N SER A 174 -6.80 -3.83 -2.50
CA SER A 174 -6.63 -3.15 -3.79
C SER A 174 -6.13 -4.02 -4.96
N MET A 175 -5.92 -3.36 -6.10
CA MET A 175 -5.56 -3.99 -7.37
C MET A 175 -4.20 -4.67 -7.37
N LYS A 176 -3.24 -4.19 -6.57
CA LYS A 176 -1.83 -4.59 -6.46
C LYS A 176 -0.94 -4.07 -7.61
N ILE A 177 0.22 -3.54 -7.22
CA ILE A 177 1.21 -2.97 -8.15
C ILE A 177 1.63 -3.93 -9.26
N SER A 178 1.80 -5.22 -8.94
CA SER A 178 2.20 -6.22 -9.94
C SER A 178 1.20 -6.33 -11.10
N ARG A 179 -0.12 -6.28 -10.80
CA ARG A 179 -1.16 -6.31 -11.84
C ARG A 179 -1.16 -5.03 -12.68
N VAL A 180 -0.97 -3.87 -12.05
CA VAL A 180 -0.84 -2.59 -12.77
C VAL A 180 0.36 -2.62 -13.73
N ILE A 181 1.52 -3.13 -13.28
CA ILE A 181 2.70 -3.28 -14.15
C ILE A 181 2.41 -4.20 -15.34
N ILE A 182 1.72 -5.33 -15.10
CA ILE A 182 1.35 -6.28 -16.17
C ILE A 182 0.42 -5.61 -17.16
N LEU A 183 -0.62 -4.91 -16.68
CA LEU A 183 -1.57 -4.18 -17.54
C LEU A 183 -0.89 -3.14 -18.44
N ILE A 184 -0.05 -2.30 -17.86
CA ILE A 184 0.67 -1.27 -18.62
C ILE A 184 1.54 -1.91 -19.68
N LYS A 185 2.29 -2.99 -19.34
CA LYS A 185 3.14 -3.70 -20.30
C LYS A 185 2.32 -4.38 -21.39
N ALA A 186 1.18 -5.00 -21.04
CA ALA A 186 0.30 -5.66 -21.98
C ALA A 186 -0.34 -4.65 -22.94
N SER A 187 -0.85 -3.55 -22.43
CA SER A 187 -1.43 -2.46 -23.24
C SER A 187 -0.39 -1.87 -24.19
N TYR A 188 0.81 -1.59 -23.71
CA TYR A 188 1.90 -1.10 -24.55
C TYR A 188 2.30 -2.09 -25.64
N ALA A 189 2.37 -3.40 -25.31
CA ALA A 189 2.66 -4.44 -26.29
C ALA A 189 1.57 -4.56 -27.37
N ASN A 190 0.29 -4.42 -26.98
CA ASN A 190 -0.84 -4.42 -27.89
C ASN A 190 -0.83 -3.20 -28.83
N LEU A 191 -0.63 -1.99 -28.28
CA LEU A 191 -0.49 -0.77 -29.09
C LEU A 191 0.66 -0.89 -30.11
N ARG A 192 1.80 -1.44 -29.67
CA ARG A 192 2.93 -1.66 -30.56
C ARG A 192 2.63 -2.65 -31.69
N ARG A 193 1.81 -3.68 -31.45
CA ARG A 193 1.38 -4.64 -32.48
C ARG A 193 0.51 -3.96 -33.55
N LEU A 194 -0.29 -2.95 -33.18
CA LEU A 194 -1.08 -2.18 -34.15
C LEU A 194 -0.17 -1.41 -35.13
N VAL A 195 0.94 -0.87 -34.63
CA VAL A 195 1.91 -0.11 -35.45
C VAL A 195 2.87 -1.05 -36.20
N SER A 196 3.23 -2.20 -35.60
CA SER A 196 4.20 -3.15 -36.18
C SER A 196 3.69 -4.58 -36.01
N PRO A 197 2.78 -5.08 -36.88
CA PRO A 197 2.11 -6.39 -36.74
C PRO A 197 3.05 -7.59 -36.72
N ARG A 198 4.22 -7.49 -37.33
CA ARG A 198 5.23 -8.58 -37.39
C ARG A 198 6.10 -8.65 -36.14
N SER A 199 5.98 -7.71 -35.18
CA SER A 199 6.78 -7.68 -33.95
C SER A 199 6.21 -8.60 -32.89
N ILE A 200 6.72 -9.83 -32.76
CA ILE A 200 6.38 -10.77 -31.70
C ILE A 200 7.33 -10.52 -30.52
N LYS A 201 7.00 -9.60 -29.63
CA LYS A 201 7.74 -9.44 -28.37
C LYS A 201 6.94 -10.03 -27.21
N SER A 202 7.56 -10.99 -26.50
CA SER A 202 6.99 -11.53 -25.27
C SER A 202 7.06 -10.50 -24.16
N ILE A 203 5.98 -10.36 -23.39
CA ILE A 203 5.94 -9.52 -22.20
C ILE A 203 6.76 -10.19 -21.11
N LYS A 204 7.69 -9.44 -20.49
CA LYS A 204 8.56 -9.95 -19.43
C LYS A 204 8.39 -9.13 -18.14
N MET A 205 8.39 -9.81 -16.99
CA MET A 205 8.48 -9.23 -15.67
C MET A 205 9.62 -9.92 -14.90
N ASP A 206 10.53 -9.14 -14.33
CA ASP A 206 11.70 -9.62 -13.58
C ASP A 206 12.54 -10.69 -14.36
N GLY A 207 12.68 -10.50 -15.68
CA GLY A 207 13.42 -11.40 -16.56
C GLY A 207 12.65 -12.64 -17.01
N LYS A 208 11.46 -12.92 -16.47
CA LYS A 208 10.61 -14.07 -16.83
C LYS A 208 9.52 -13.65 -17.81
N ARG A 209 9.22 -14.53 -18.77
CA ARG A 209 8.09 -14.33 -19.69
C ARG A 209 6.78 -14.51 -18.92
N ILE A 210 5.84 -13.59 -19.13
CA ILE A 210 4.47 -13.70 -18.61
C ILE A 210 3.66 -14.50 -19.62
N GLU A 211 2.96 -15.50 -19.14
CA GLU A 211 2.07 -16.33 -19.95
C GLU A 211 0.82 -15.53 -20.35
N SER A 212 0.25 -15.86 -21.51
CA SER A 212 -0.96 -15.18 -22.01
C SER A 212 -2.16 -15.41 -21.11
N GLU A 213 -2.24 -16.54 -20.45
CA GLU A 213 -3.26 -16.88 -19.46
C GLU A 213 -3.19 -15.92 -18.25
N THR A 214 -2.01 -15.71 -17.69
CA THR A 214 -1.81 -14.74 -16.59
C THR A 214 -2.26 -13.32 -16.99
N ILE A 215 -2.03 -12.91 -18.23
CA ILE A 215 -2.47 -11.60 -18.72
C ILE A 215 -4.00 -11.55 -18.82
N ALA A 216 -4.63 -12.62 -19.29
CA ALA A 216 -6.09 -12.72 -19.36
C ALA A 216 -6.71 -12.68 -17.96
N ASP A 217 -6.15 -13.41 -17.01
CA ASP A 217 -6.60 -13.42 -15.61
C ASP A 217 -6.50 -12.03 -14.97
N VAL A 218 -5.39 -11.32 -15.20
CA VAL A 218 -5.21 -9.96 -14.71
C VAL A 218 -6.24 -9.01 -15.32
N ASN A 219 -6.51 -9.11 -16.62
CA ASN A 219 -7.54 -8.28 -17.27
C ASN A 219 -8.92 -8.57 -16.71
N ALA A 220 -9.29 -9.86 -16.56
CA ALA A 220 -10.58 -10.25 -15.97
C ALA A 220 -10.73 -9.73 -14.54
N PHE A 221 -9.69 -9.92 -13.71
CA PHE A 221 -9.68 -9.41 -12.33
C PHE A 221 -9.91 -7.89 -12.28
N VAL A 222 -9.16 -7.12 -13.08
CA VAL A 222 -9.27 -5.66 -13.06
C VAL A 222 -10.62 -5.18 -13.54
N THR A 223 -11.17 -5.84 -14.57
CA THR A 223 -12.53 -5.52 -15.05
C THR A 223 -13.57 -5.73 -13.95
N ILE A 224 -13.55 -6.88 -13.28
CA ILE A 224 -14.46 -7.18 -12.17
C ILE A 224 -14.25 -6.21 -11.00
N TYR A 225 -12.99 -5.93 -10.64
CA TYR A 225 -12.66 -4.99 -9.57
C TYR A 225 -13.25 -3.59 -9.82
N ILE A 226 -13.09 -3.06 -11.05
CA ILE A 226 -13.63 -1.74 -11.42
C ILE A 226 -15.17 -1.77 -11.39
N LEU A 227 -15.81 -2.83 -11.89
CA LEU A 227 -17.27 -2.96 -11.87
C LEU A 227 -17.80 -2.99 -10.44
N ILE A 228 -17.19 -3.77 -9.54
CA ILE A 228 -17.58 -3.82 -8.12
C ILE A 228 -17.38 -2.44 -7.49
N MET A 229 -16.26 -1.77 -7.75
CA MET A 229 -15.99 -0.44 -7.22
C MET A 229 -17.07 0.57 -7.66
N ILE A 230 -17.43 0.59 -8.95
CA ILE A 230 -18.48 1.48 -9.47
C ILE A 230 -19.83 1.19 -8.80
N VAL A 231 -20.22 -0.09 -8.71
CA VAL A 231 -21.46 -0.50 -8.05
C VAL A 231 -21.46 -0.08 -6.57
N SER A 232 -20.35 -0.28 -5.87
CA SER A 232 -20.21 0.10 -4.46
C SER A 232 -20.34 1.62 -4.27
N VAL A 233 -19.72 2.42 -5.12
CA VAL A 233 -19.83 3.89 -5.09
C VAL A 233 -21.26 4.33 -5.32
N ILE A 234 -21.96 3.74 -6.30
CA ILE A 234 -23.36 4.04 -6.57
C ILE A 234 -24.25 3.69 -5.36
N LEU A 235 -24.05 2.51 -4.76
CA LEU A 235 -24.86 2.09 -3.61
C LEU A 235 -24.65 3.01 -2.40
N VAL A 236 -23.41 3.39 -2.10
CA VAL A 236 -23.09 4.33 -1.01
C VAL A 236 -23.67 5.71 -1.28
N SER A 237 -23.65 6.17 -2.55
CA SER A 237 -24.23 7.48 -2.91
C SER A 237 -25.76 7.54 -2.73
N LEU A 238 -26.47 6.41 -2.77
CA LEU A 238 -27.91 6.36 -2.51
C LEU A 238 -28.28 6.64 -1.05
N ASP A 239 -27.36 6.43 -0.12
CA ASP A 239 -27.56 6.70 1.32
C ASP A 239 -27.46 8.20 1.67
N GLY A 240 -27.24 9.08 0.69
CA GLY A 240 -27.20 10.53 0.85
C GLY A 240 -26.01 11.05 1.65
N GLN A 241 -25.07 10.20 2.00
CA GLN A 241 -23.81 10.59 2.66
C GLN A 241 -22.83 11.12 1.61
N SER A 242 -22.14 12.21 1.92
CA SER A 242 -21.06 12.72 1.06
C SER A 242 -19.97 11.66 0.97
N ILE A 243 -19.65 11.26 -0.25
CA ILE A 243 -18.49 10.38 -0.54
C ILE A 243 -17.25 11.28 -0.50
N THR A 244 -16.79 11.62 0.70
CA THR A 244 -15.55 12.37 0.93
C THR A 244 -14.54 11.51 1.64
#